data_3676b87fe903cbb718af8c48c844ca6f
#
_entry.id   3676b87fe903cbb718af8c48c844ca6f
#
_cell.length_a   1.000
_cell.length_b   1.000
_cell.length_c   1.000
_cell.angle_alpha   90.00
_cell.angle_beta   90.00
_cell.angle_gamma   90.00
#
_symmetry.space_group_name_H-M   'P 1'
#
loop_
_entity.id
_entity.type
_entity.pdbx_description
1 polymer ?
#
loop_
_entity_poly.entity_id
_entity_poly.type
_entity_poly.pdbx_seq_one_letter_code
_entity_poly.pdbx_strand_id
1 'polypeptide(L)'
;MWFSFAVFLALEVFIILHGMEAVRRFENWAAPVVIAAALALLIWITVKAGGFGSILSEPGTLHGAAFWKVFFPSLMGMIGFWATLSLNISDFTRFGGSQKAQIKGQALGLPTTMTLFALLSVLVTAAGERIWGTAIWDPIELTAKIENPIGILVALFTVLVASLSVNIAANLVSPAYDFANALPKYITFKRGAIVAIIIGVLIQPWRLIANPDMYIFTWLGFYGGILGPIAGILIGDYWIVRQKFLVVPDLYSSRKDGAYWFXXXXRRVLLRSGRQGCQERPLPGRRPDPLPQAAGRFRMADRHHRRDRPAGGPQQDLPAGPSEGLAAR
;
A
#
# COMPACT_ATOMS: atom_id res chain seq x y z
N MET A 1 11.39 -27.54 -2.30
CA MET A 1 11.10 -26.25 -2.92
C MET A 1 9.64 -26.10 -3.35
N TRP A 2 9.12 -26.87 -4.31
CA TRP A 2 7.75 -26.73 -4.81
C TRP A 2 6.67 -26.97 -3.76
N PHE A 3 6.88 -27.89 -2.83
CA PHE A 3 5.96 -28.15 -1.72
C PHE A 3 5.85 -26.90 -0.81
N SER A 4 6.98 -26.31 -0.43
CA SER A 4 6.98 -25.09 0.42
C SER A 4 6.30 -23.93 -0.29
N PHE A 5 6.54 -23.78 -1.60
CA PHE A 5 5.89 -22.78 -2.44
C PHE A 5 4.36 -22.98 -2.47
N ALA A 6 3.92 -24.23 -2.64
CA ALA A 6 2.48 -24.54 -2.63
C ALA A 6 1.83 -24.24 -1.27
N VAL A 7 2.52 -24.56 -0.16
CA VAL A 7 2.04 -24.22 1.19
C VAL A 7 1.95 -22.69 1.36
N PHE A 8 2.96 -21.95 0.91
CA PHE A 8 2.98 -20.50 0.96
C PHE A 8 1.78 -19.90 0.20
N LEU A 9 1.55 -20.34 -1.05
CA LEU A 9 0.40 -19.89 -1.84
C LEU A 9 -0.94 -20.26 -1.17
N ALA A 10 -1.03 -21.44 -0.57
CA ALA A 10 -2.24 -21.85 0.13
C ALA A 10 -2.54 -20.95 1.32
N LEU A 11 -1.50 -20.52 2.06
CA LEU A 11 -1.65 -19.58 3.16
C LEU A 11 -2.11 -18.20 2.65
N GLU A 12 -1.55 -17.71 1.55
CA GLU A 12 -1.97 -16.45 0.93
C GLU A 12 -3.44 -16.50 0.50
N VAL A 13 -3.82 -17.56 -0.22
CA VAL A 13 -5.20 -17.80 -0.66
C VAL A 13 -6.13 -17.83 0.56
N PHE A 14 -5.74 -18.57 1.60
CA PHE A 14 -6.52 -18.68 2.83
C PHE A 14 -6.80 -17.29 3.43
N ILE A 15 -5.74 -16.48 3.61
CA ILE A 15 -5.89 -15.15 4.23
C ILE A 15 -6.76 -14.23 3.36
N ILE A 16 -6.47 -14.14 2.06
CA ILE A 16 -7.15 -13.18 1.16
C ILE A 16 -8.62 -13.56 0.93
N LEU A 17 -8.95 -14.85 0.90
CA LEU A 17 -10.33 -15.30 0.74
C LEU A 17 -11.21 -15.00 1.97
N HIS A 18 -10.60 -14.74 3.13
CA HIS A 18 -11.33 -14.27 4.30
C HIS A 18 -11.59 -12.76 4.26
N GLY A 19 -11.07 -12.06 3.23
CA GLY A 19 -11.37 -10.66 2.93
C GLY A 19 -10.48 -9.67 3.65
N MET A 20 -10.70 -8.38 3.39
CA MET A 20 -9.83 -7.29 3.89
C MET A 20 -9.73 -7.23 5.42
N GLU A 21 -10.77 -7.68 6.14
CA GLU A 21 -10.71 -7.69 7.60
C GLU A 21 -9.69 -8.72 8.11
N ALA A 22 -9.59 -9.89 7.45
CA ALA A 22 -8.58 -10.89 7.78
C ALA A 22 -7.16 -10.37 7.46
N VAL A 23 -7.00 -9.72 6.31
CA VAL A 23 -5.73 -9.08 5.93
C VAL A 23 -5.34 -8.05 7.01
N ARG A 24 -6.27 -7.16 7.39
CA ARG A 24 -6.01 -6.15 8.42
C ARG A 24 -5.59 -6.76 9.76
N ARG A 25 -6.28 -7.82 10.21
CA ARG A 25 -5.94 -8.51 11.45
C ARG A 25 -4.55 -9.14 11.38
N PHE A 26 -4.24 -9.77 10.26
CA PHE A 26 -2.92 -10.37 10.03
C PHE A 26 -1.84 -9.30 10.10
N GLU A 27 -2.00 -8.18 9.37
CA GLU A 27 -1.02 -7.09 9.33
C GLU A 27 -0.81 -6.43 10.70
N ASN A 28 -1.87 -6.32 11.51
CA ASN A 28 -1.80 -5.69 12.83
C ASN A 28 -0.87 -6.44 13.79
N TRP A 29 -0.75 -7.76 13.68
CA TRP A 29 0.18 -8.52 14.51
C TRP A 29 1.49 -8.84 13.79
N ALA A 30 1.46 -9.01 12.47
CA ALA A 30 2.65 -9.32 11.69
C ALA A 30 3.68 -8.18 11.77
N ALA A 31 3.24 -6.92 11.63
CA ALA A 31 4.14 -5.77 11.61
C ALA A 31 4.97 -5.65 12.90
N PRO A 32 4.39 -5.65 14.12
CA PRO A 32 5.23 -5.60 15.33
C PRO A 32 6.13 -6.83 15.50
N VAL A 33 5.69 -8.02 15.08
CA VAL A 33 6.52 -9.23 15.15
C VAL A 33 7.74 -9.08 14.23
N VAL A 34 7.54 -8.64 13.00
CA VAL A 34 8.62 -8.44 12.02
C VAL A 34 9.59 -7.36 12.50
N ILE A 35 9.09 -6.25 13.03
CA ILE A 35 9.95 -5.16 13.56
C ILE A 35 10.80 -5.70 14.74
N ALA A 36 10.17 -6.39 15.67
CA ALA A 36 10.88 -6.94 16.84
C ALA A 36 11.97 -7.94 16.43
N ALA A 37 11.64 -8.83 15.48
CA ALA A 37 12.60 -9.82 14.98
C ALA A 37 13.75 -9.16 14.18
N ALA A 38 13.44 -8.14 13.38
CA ALA A 38 14.45 -7.38 12.63
C ALA A 38 15.42 -6.67 13.59
N LEU A 39 14.91 -6.09 14.67
CA LEU A 39 15.74 -5.46 15.70
C LEU A 39 16.58 -6.50 16.46
N ALA A 40 15.99 -7.65 16.76
CA ALA A 40 16.73 -8.75 17.40
C ALA A 40 17.87 -9.27 16.50
N LEU A 41 17.60 -9.40 15.20
CA LEU A 41 18.60 -9.78 14.20
C LEU A 41 19.73 -8.74 14.16
N LEU A 42 19.39 -7.44 14.12
CA LEU A 42 20.38 -6.35 14.11
C LEU A 42 21.25 -6.42 15.36
N ILE A 43 20.65 -6.60 16.54
CA ILE A 43 21.37 -6.71 17.81
C ILE A 43 22.32 -7.92 17.75
N TRP A 44 21.82 -9.08 17.35
CA TRP A 44 22.61 -10.32 17.28
C TRP A 44 23.82 -10.16 16.37
N ILE A 45 23.62 -9.66 15.13
CA ILE A 45 24.70 -9.55 14.17
C ILE A 45 25.69 -8.44 14.55
N THR A 46 25.21 -7.35 15.15
CA THR A 46 26.07 -6.25 15.62
C THR A 46 27.00 -6.72 16.74
N VAL A 47 26.46 -7.50 17.69
CA VAL A 47 27.28 -8.09 18.77
C VAL A 47 28.33 -9.03 18.18
N LYS A 48 27.92 -9.88 17.22
CA LYS A 48 28.84 -10.83 16.54
C LYS A 48 29.92 -10.11 15.71
N ALA A 49 29.62 -8.92 15.16
CA ALA A 49 30.55 -8.10 14.38
C ALA A 49 31.52 -7.27 15.25
N GLY A 50 31.36 -7.30 16.58
CA GLY A 50 32.20 -6.52 17.50
C GLY A 50 31.72 -5.09 17.74
N GLY A 51 30.44 -4.82 17.44
CA GLY A 51 29.78 -3.54 17.72
C GLY A 51 29.59 -2.65 16.49
N PHE A 52 28.80 -1.61 16.65
CA PHE A 52 28.50 -0.66 15.56
C PHE A 52 29.75 0.07 15.05
N GLY A 53 30.68 0.39 15.93
CA GLY A 53 31.92 1.08 15.54
C GLY A 53 32.70 0.32 14.49
N SER A 54 32.80 -1.00 14.64
CA SER A 54 33.52 -1.85 13.69
C SER A 54 32.85 -1.91 12.31
N ILE A 55 31.51 -1.88 12.29
CA ILE A 55 30.72 -1.91 11.03
C ILE A 55 30.84 -0.56 10.30
N LEU A 56 30.72 0.54 11.03
CA LEU A 56 30.67 1.90 10.47
C LEU A 56 32.04 2.46 10.11
N SER A 57 33.15 1.85 10.57
CA SER A 57 34.51 2.32 10.29
C SER A 57 35.03 1.87 8.93
N GLU A 58 34.35 0.94 8.26
CA GLU A 58 34.79 0.48 6.94
C GLU A 58 34.56 1.61 5.91
N PRO A 59 35.63 1.99 5.17
CA PRO A 59 35.47 3.05 4.18
C PRO A 59 34.67 2.58 2.99
N GLY A 60 33.83 3.47 2.48
CA GLY A 60 33.05 3.17 1.26
C GLY A 60 34.00 3.00 0.05
N THR A 61 33.64 2.07 -0.83
CA THR A 61 34.45 1.75 -2.02
C THR A 61 34.15 2.68 -3.21
N LEU A 62 32.98 3.31 -3.23
CA LEU A 62 32.54 4.15 -4.35
C LEU A 62 32.75 5.64 -4.01
N HIS A 63 33.52 6.34 -4.84
CA HIS A 63 33.79 7.77 -4.68
C HIS A 63 33.61 8.53 -6.00
N GLY A 64 33.35 9.82 -5.90
CA GLY A 64 33.30 10.73 -7.04
C GLY A 64 32.29 10.28 -8.13
N ALA A 65 32.73 10.24 -9.37
CA ALA A 65 31.92 9.90 -10.53
C ALA A 65 31.40 8.45 -10.47
N ALA A 66 32.16 7.52 -9.90
CA ALA A 66 31.75 6.12 -9.76
C ALA A 66 30.53 5.99 -8.83
N PHE A 67 30.50 6.76 -7.75
CA PHE A 67 29.35 6.82 -6.83
C PHE A 67 28.07 7.25 -7.58
N TRP A 68 28.13 8.34 -8.35
CA TRP A 68 26.94 8.87 -9.03
C TRP A 68 26.45 7.95 -10.14
N LYS A 69 27.33 7.20 -10.81
CA LYS A 69 26.95 6.21 -11.83
C LYS A 69 26.09 5.07 -11.25
N VAL A 70 26.32 4.72 -9.98
CA VAL A 70 25.55 3.67 -9.29
C VAL A 70 24.32 4.28 -8.59
N PHE A 71 24.48 5.46 -7.97
CA PHE A 71 23.46 6.11 -7.16
C PHE A 71 22.15 6.34 -7.93
N PHE A 72 22.23 6.95 -9.13
CA PHE A 72 21.00 7.31 -9.85
C PHE A 72 20.25 6.08 -10.37
N PRO A 73 20.87 5.05 -10.95
CA PRO A 73 20.15 3.83 -11.31
C PRO A 73 19.55 3.11 -10.09
N SER A 74 20.28 3.07 -8.96
CA SER A 74 19.76 2.46 -7.73
C SER A 74 18.56 3.23 -7.18
N LEU A 75 18.63 4.57 -7.18
CA LEU A 75 17.52 5.43 -6.79
C LEU A 75 16.30 5.17 -7.68
N MET A 76 16.49 5.06 -9.00
CA MET A 76 15.43 4.75 -9.96
C MET A 76 14.80 3.38 -9.69
N GLY A 77 15.63 2.39 -9.36
CA GLY A 77 15.15 1.06 -8.96
C GLY A 77 14.29 1.13 -7.71
N MET A 78 14.69 1.89 -6.70
CA MET A 78 13.92 2.09 -5.47
C MET A 78 12.60 2.82 -5.71
N ILE A 79 12.59 3.82 -6.60
CA ILE A 79 11.36 4.49 -7.01
C ILE A 79 10.44 3.49 -7.73
N GLY A 80 10.98 2.69 -8.65
CA GLY A 80 10.23 1.67 -9.39
C GLY A 80 9.61 0.62 -8.46
N PHE A 81 10.33 0.24 -7.41
CA PHE A 81 9.85 -0.72 -6.41
C PHE A 81 8.56 -0.26 -5.73
N TRP A 82 8.46 1.04 -5.43
CA TRP A 82 7.30 1.62 -4.73
C TRP A 82 6.26 2.28 -5.64
N ALA A 83 6.54 2.40 -6.93
CA ALA A 83 5.73 3.20 -7.87
C ALA A 83 4.28 2.71 -7.99
N THR A 84 4.05 1.39 -7.99
CA THR A 84 2.69 0.83 -8.06
C THR A 84 1.86 1.24 -6.84
N LEU A 85 2.43 1.15 -5.65
CA LEU A 85 1.72 1.50 -4.42
C LEU A 85 1.36 2.99 -4.34
N SER A 86 2.16 3.87 -4.95
CA SER A 86 1.84 5.29 -5.01
C SER A 86 0.55 5.56 -5.81
N LEU A 87 0.28 4.73 -6.82
CA LEU A 87 -0.92 4.85 -7.66
C LEU A 87 -2.14 4.17 -7.03
N ASN A 88 -1.91 3.08 -6.30
CA ASN A 88 -2.98 2.24 -5.75
C ASN A 88 -3.21 2.46 -4.24
N ILE A 89 -2.64 3.51 -3.67
CA ILE A 89 -2.73 3.79 -2.23
C ILE A 89 -4.20 3.94 -1.76
N SER A 90 -5.10 4.34 -2.65
CA SER A 90 -6.53 4.47 -2.36
C SER A 90 -7.17 3.13 -1.93
N ASP A 91 -6.64 1.99 -2.36
CA ASP A 91 -7.15 0.66 -1.98
C ASP A 91 -7.02 0.41 -0.48
N PHE A 92 -6.07 1.07 0.16
CA PHE A 92 -5.84 1.01 1.60
C PHE A 92 -6.49 2.20 2.31
N THR A 93 -6.29 3.40 1.79
CA THR A 93 -6.72 4.63 2.47
C THR A 93 -8.24 4.80 2.51
N ARG A 94 -8.98 4.10 1.64
CA ARG A 94 -10.46 4.07 1.70
C ARG A 94 -10.98 3.56 3.06
N PHE A 95 -10.18 2.80 3.79
CA PHE A 95 -10.54 2.28 5.12
C PHE A 95 -10.09 3.21 6.25
N GLY A 96 -9.47 4.33 5.93
CA GLY A 96 -8.98 5.29 6.92
C GLY A 96 -10.11 6.03 7.63
N GLY A 97 -9.98 6.22 8.95
CA GLY A 97 -11.00 6.87 9.77
C GLY A 97 -11.18 8.36 9.50
N SER A 98 -10.16 9.03 8.96
CA SER A 98 -10.24 10.45 8.60
C SER A 98 -9.09 10.84 7.69
N GLN A 99 -9.27 11.93 6.96
CA GLN A 99 -8.22 12.49 6.09
C GLN A 99 -6.96 12.90 6.88
N LYS A 100 -7.15 13.47 8.07
CA LYS A 100 -6.02 13.84 8.94
C LYS A 100 -5.22 12.61 9.38
N ALA A 101 -5.92 11.52 9.74
CA ALA A 101 -5.28 10.26 10.14
C ALA A 101 -4.46 9.68 8.97
N GLN A 102 -5.00 9.73 7.74
CA GLN A 102 -4.30 9.28 6.55
C GLN A 102 -3.02 10.10 6.29
N ILE A 103 -3.14 11.43 6.29
CA ILE A 103 -2.00 12.33 6.03
C ILE A 103 -0.90 12.07 7.06
N LYS A 104 -1.25 12.03 8.35
CA LYS A 104 -0.27 11.78 9.42
C LYS A 104 0.33 10.37 9.30
N GLY A 105 -0.51 9.37 9.07
CA GLY A 105 -0.07 7.97 8.94
C GLY A 105 0.90 7.79 7.78
N GLN A 106 0.61 8.34 6.62
CA GLN A 106 1.50 8.23 5.46
C GLN A 106 2.77 9.06 5.62
N ALA A 107 2.65 10.30 6.12
CA ALA A 107 3.81 11.19 6.26
C ALA A 107 4.81 10.69 7.32
N LEU A 108 4.31 10.08 8.39
CA LEU A 108 5.16 9.58 9.47
C LEU A 108 5.47 8.09 9.32
N GLY A 109 4.48 7.28 8.93
CA GLY A 109 4.61 5.83 8.88
C GLY A 109 5.61 5.38 7.83
N LEU A 110 5.31 5.61 6.55
CA LEU A 110 6.10 5.04 5.46
C LEU A 110 7.55 5.57 5.44
N PRO A 111 7.82 6.89 5.47
CA PRO A 111 9.21 7.36 5.44
C PRO A 111 10.04 6.87 6.63
N THR A 112 9.47 6.88 7.85
CA THR A 112 10.23 6.48 9.03
C THR A 112 10.52 4.99 9.04
N THR A 113 9.51 4.14 8.75
CA THR A 113 9.71 2.69 8.74
C THR A 113 10.63 2.26 7.59
N MET A 114 10.49 2.86 6.41
CA MET A 114 11.36 2.53 5.26
C MET A 114 12.81 2.94 5.52
N THR A 115 13.03 4.12 6.12
CA THR A 115 14.38 4.56 6.49
C THR A 115 14.99 3.62 7.53
N LEU A 116 14.19 3.24 8.54
CA LEU A 116 14.65 2.30 9.58
C LEU A 116 15.03 0.95 8.97
N PHE A 117 14.16 0.37 8.13
CA PHE A 117 14.43 -0.93 7.52
C PHE A 117 15.58 -0.88 6.52
N ALA A 118 15.72 0.22 5.75
CA ALA A 118 16.84 0.41 4.84
C ALA A 118 18.17 0.47 5.62
N LEU A 119 18.19 1.26 6.68
CA LEU A 119 19.37 1.37 7.56
C LEU A 119 19.72 0.01 8.18
N LEU A 120 18.70 -0.68 8.70
CA LEU A 120 18.87 -2.02 9.29
C LEU A 120 19.45 -2.99 8.25
N SER A 121 18.91 -3.01 7.04
CA SER A 121 19.39 -3.87 5.95
C SER A 121 20.85 -3.60 5.61
N VAL A 122 21.23 -2.32 5.48
CA VAL A 122 22.62 -1.92 5.20
C VAL A 122 23.56 -2.38 6.33
N LEU A 123 23.15 -2.14 7.58
CA LEU A 123 23.98 -2.53 8.75
C LEU A 123 24.14 -4.04 8.86
N VAL A 124 23.05 -4.80 8.62
CA VAL A 124 23.08 -6.28 8.66
C VAL A 124 23.99 -6.82 7.55
N THR A 125 23.87 -6.27 6.34
CA THR A 125 24.70 -6.70 5.19
C THR A 125 26.17 -6.38 5.41
N ALA A 126 26.48 -5.17 5.88
CA ALA A 126 27.85 -4.75 6.18
C ALA A 126 28.47 -5.58 7.32
N ALA A 127 27.66 -5.88 8.36
CA ALA A 127 28.10 -6.78 9.43
C ALA A 127 28.37 -8.19 8.90
N GLY A 128 27.53 -8.69 8.00
CA GLY A 128 27.70 -9.99 7.35
C GLY A 128 29.00 -10.04 6.55
N GLU A 129 29.29 -9.01 5.78
CA GLU A 129 30.54 -8.89 5.02
C GLU A 129 31.76 -8.92 5.95
N ARG A 130 31.69 -8.22 7.07
CA ARG A 130 32.77 -8.18 8.06
C ARG A 130 32.99 -9.55 8.74
N ILE A 131 31.92 -10.28 9.06
CA ILE A 131 32.01 -11.55 9.79
C ILE A 131 32.42 -12.71 8.86
N TRP A 132 31.84 -12.76 7.67
CA TRP A 132 31.96 -13.92 6.77
C TRP A 132 32.71 -13.62 5.47
N GLY A 133 33.17 -12.37 5.26
CA GLY A 133 33.89 -11.96 4.06
C GLY A 133 33.05 -11.80 2.81
N THR A 134 31.73 -11.91 2.93
CA THR A 134 30.77 -11.77 1.83
C THR A 134 29.55 -11.00 2.28
N ALA A 135 29.04 -10.12 1.42
CA ALA A 135 27.84 -9.35 1.69
C ALA A 135 26.61 -10.27 1.57
N ILE A 136 26.04 -10.65 2.71
CA ILE A 136 24.85 -11.52 2.76
C ILE A 136 23.60 -10.63 2.88
N TRP A 137 22.91 -10.46 1.75
CA TRP A 137 21.68 -9.66 1.68
C TRP A 137 20.40 -10.51 1.73
N ASP A 138 20.49 -11.81 1.43
CA ASP A 138 19.35 -12.72 1.44
C ASP A 138 19.04 -13.18 2.88
N PRO A 139 17.83 -12.91 3.42
CA PRO A 139 17.47 -13.32 4.77
C PRO A 139 17.52 -14.85 4.99
N ILE A 140 17.28 -15.64 3.94
CA ILE A 140 17.32 -17.11 4.04
C ILE A 140 18.78 -17.55 4.21
N GLU A 141 19.69 -17.00 3.39
CA GLU A 141 21.11 -17.28 3.51
C GLU A 141 21.65 -16.84 4.89
N LEU A 142 21.19 -15.68 5.38
CA LEU A 142 21.57 -15.18 6.70
C LEU A 142 21.07 -16.12 7.80
N THR A 143 19.83 -16.63 7.67
CA THR A 143 19.27 -17.61 8.62
C THR A 143 20.15 -18.87 8.72
N ALA A 144 20.74 -19.31 7.60
CA ALA A 144 21.65 -20.46 7.58
C ALA A 144 22.95 -20.24 8.38
N LYS A 145 23.27 -18.98 8.73
CA LYS A 145 24.43 -18.64 9.57
C LYS A 145 24.13 -18.65 11.07
N ILE A 146 22.86 -18.87 11.44
CA ILE A 146 22.44 -18.98 12.84
C ILE A 146 22.69 -20.41 13.30
N GLU A 147 23.46 -20.58 14.38
CA GLU A 147 23.86 -21.91 14.88
C GLU A 147 22.82 -22.51 15.83
N ASN A 148 22.04 -21.65 16.49
CA ASN A 148 21.04 -22.06 17.48
C ASN A 148 19.76 -22.53 16.79
N PRO A 149 19.30 -23.78 17.02
CA PRO A 149 18.08 -24.29 16.36
C PRO A 149 16.82 -23.47 16.63
N ILE A 150 16.67 -22.95 17.86
CA ILE A 150 15.52 -22.09 18.19
C ILE A 150 15.62 -20.78 17.41
N GLY A 151 16.83 -20.22 17.33
CA GLY A 151 17.09 -19.02 16.51
C GLY A 151 16.73 -19.23 15.04
N ILE A 152 17.08 -20.39 14.47
CA ILE A 152 16.72 -20.75 13.09
C ILE A 152 15.19 -20.79 12.93
N LEU A 153 14.49 -21.46 13.85
CA LEU A 153 13.02 -21.56 13.78
C LEU A 153 12.36 -20.19 13.88
N VAL A 154 12.82 -19.33 14.78
CA VAL A 154 12.29 -17.97 14.94
C VAL A 154 12.57 -17.15 13.67
N ALA A 155 13.77 -17.24 13.11
CA ALA A 155 14.14 -16.51 11.90
C ALA A 155 13.31 -16.98 10.70
N LEU A 156 13.16 -18.28 10.49
CA LEU A 156 12.34 -18.84 9.41
C LEU A 156 10.87 -18.46 9.55
N PHE A 157 10.33 -18.51 10.78
CA PHE A 157 8.97 -18.06 11.07
C PHE A 157 8.81 -16.57 10.72
N THR A 158 9.79 -15.76 11.10
CA THR A 158 9.78 -14.32 10.79
C THR A 158 9.82 -14.06 9.28
N VAL A 159 10.69 -14.76 8.56
CA VAL A 159 10.78 -14.65 7.09
C VAL A 159 9.45 -15.03 6.45
N LEU A 160 8.82 -16.12 6.92
CA LEU A 160 7.50 -16.54 6.43
C LEU A 160 6.44 -15.47 6.66
N VAL A 161 6.35 -14.94 7.89
CA VAL A 161 5.36 -13.91 8.26
C VAL A 161 5.61 -12.63 7.45
N ALA A 162 6.86 -12.18 7.36
CA ALA A 162 7.23 -10.98 6.61
C ALA A 162 6.88 -11.12 5.12
N SER A 163 7.23 -12.28 4.53
CA SER A 163 6.95 -12.54 3.11
C SER A 163 5.45 -12.57 2.83
N LEU A 164 4.67 -13.25 3.68
CA LEU A 164 3.20 -13.30 3.56
C LEU A 164 2.60 -11.88 3.67
N SER A 165 3.01 -11.12 4.67
CA SER A 165 2.53 -9.76 4.92
C SER A 165 2.80 -8.87 3.70
N VAL A 166 4.05 -8.76 3.29
CA VAL A 166 4.44 -7.90 2.17
C VAL A 166 3.76 -8.35 0.88
N ASN A 167 3.73 -9.65 0.59
CA ASN A 167 3.16 -10.14 -0.67
C ASN A 167 1.65 -9.91 -0.74
N ILE A 168 0.92 -10.18 0.34
CA ILE A 168 -0.53 -9.94 0.39
C ILE A 168 -0.80 -8.44 0.23
N ALA A 169 -0.14 -7.59 1.03
CA ALA A 169 -0.39 -6.15 0.99
C ALA A 169 0.05 -5.53 -0.33
N ALA A 170 1.26 -5.79 -0.79
CA ALA A 170 1.84 -5.09 -1.95
C ALA A 170 1.38 -5.69 -3.29
N ASN A 171 1.18 -7.01 -3.36
CA ASN A 171 1.04 -7.70 -4.65
C ASN A 171 -0.34 -8.33 -4.90
N LEU A 172 -1.18 -8.49 -3.86
CA LEU A 172 -2.48 -9.14 -4.05
C LEU A 172 -3.67 -8.21 -3.85
N VAL A 173 -3.63 -7.31 -2.86
CA VAL A 173 -4.79 -6.46 -2.51
C VAL A 173 -5.16 -5.55 -3.67
N SER A 174 -4.20 -4.79 -4.23
CA SER A 174 -4.50 -3.84 -5.30
C SER A 174 -4.89 -4.53 -6.61
N PRO A 175 -4.16 -5.54 -7.12
CA PRO A 175 -4.63 -6.26 -8.30
C PRO A 175 -6.01 -6.91 -8.12
N ALA A 176 -6.33 -7.39 -6.91
CA ALA A 176 -7.67 -7.94 -6.64
C ALA A 176 -8.77 -6.88 -6.83
N TYR A 177 -8.52 -5.65 -6.36
CA TYR A 177 -9.44 -4.53 -6.60
C TYR A 177 -9.43 -4.10 -8.05
N ASP A 178 -8.28 -4.05 -8.70
CA ASP A 178 -8.15 -3.65 -10.10
C ASP A 178 -9.00 -4.56 -11.01
N PHE A 179 -8.85 -5.89 -10.85
CA PHE A 179 -9.65 -6.86 -11.61
C PHE A 179 -11.15 -6.73 -11.29
N ALA A 180 -11.49 -6.52 -10.02
CA ALA A 180 -12.90 -6.35 -9.61
C ALA A 180 -13.49 -5.05 -10.18
N ASN A 181 -12.70 -3.97 -10.26
CA ASN A 181 -13.15 -2.70 -10.83
C ASN A 181 -13.21 -2.75 -12.36
N ALA A 182 -12.30 -3.47 -13.01
CA ALA A 182 -12.28 -3.61 -14.47
C ALA A 182 -13.48 -4.42 -14.98
N LEU A 183 -13.86 -5.48 -14.27
CA LEU A 183 -14.93 -6.40 -14.70
C LEU A 183 -15.91 -6.68 -13.54
N PRO A 184 -16.63 -5.64 -13.03
CA PRO A 184 -17.41 -5.76 -11.81
C PRO A 184 -18.58 -6.74 -11.90
N LYS A 185 -19.06 -7.04 -13.12
CA LYS A 185 -20.16 -8.03 -13.33
C LYS A 185 -19.69 -9.47 -13.10
N TYR A 186 -18.40 -9.75 -13.29
CA TYR A 186 -17.86 -11.11 -13.30
C TYR A 186 -16.88 -11.40 -12.19
N ILE A 187 -16.11 -10.38 -11.77
CA ILE A 187 -15.00 -10.54 -10.85
C ILE A 187 -15.28 -9.78 -9.56
N THR A 188 -15.38 -10.53 -8.45
CA THR A 188 -15.40 -9.99 -7.09
C THR A 188 -13.95 -9.86 -6.60
N PHE A 189 -13.74 -9.15 -5.49
CA PHE A 189 -12.41 -9.04 -4.84
C PHE A 189 -11.73 -10.42 -4.69
N LYS A 190 -12.47 -11.41 -4.19
CA LYS A 190 -11.93 -12.77 -3.97
C LYS A 190 -11.50 -13.44 -5.28
N ARG A 191 -12.33 -13.32 -6.32
CA ARG A 191 -11.98 -13.86 -7.66
C ARG A 191 -10.81 -13.10 -8.25
N GLY A 192 -10.76 -11.78 -8.07
CA GLY A 192 -9.65 -10.94 -8.53
C GLY A 192 -8.33 -11.34 -7.89
N ALA A 193 -8.35 -11.65 -6.59
CA ALA A 193 -7.15 -12.14 -5.88
C ALA A 193 -6.66 -13.47 -6.46
N ILE A 194 -7.58 -14.42 -6.75
CA ILE A 194 -7.20 -15.69 -7.38
C ILE A 194 -6.60 -15.46 -8.77
N VAL A 195 -7.21 -14.58 -9.56
CA VAL A 195 -6.68 -14.22 -10.90
C VAL A 195 -5.27 -13.63 -10.76
N ALA A 196 -5.06 -12.73 -9.79
CA ALA A 196 -3.74 -12.12 -9.54
C ALA A 196 -2.69 -13.19 -9.17
N ILE A 197 -3.06 -14.14 -8.31
CA ILE A 197 -2.17 -15.25 -7.91
C ILE A 197 -1.80 -16.11 -9.13
N ILE A 198 -2.79 -16.49 -9.94
CA ILE A 198 -2.55 -17.30 -11.14
C ILE A 198 -1.59 -16.57 -12.10
N ILE A 199 -1.84 -15.29 -12.36
CA ILE A 199 -0.97 -14.47 -13.21
C ILE A 199 0.43 -14.37 -12.59
N GLY A 200 0.51 -14.13 -11.28
CA GLY A 200 1.79 -14.05 -10.55
C GLY A 200 2.63 -15.31 -10.69
N VAL A 201 1.99 -16.48 -10.60
CA VAL A 201 2.68 -17.78 -10.80
C VAL A 201 3.13 -17.94 -12.27
N LEU A 202 2.27 -17.56 -13.23
CA LEU A 202 2.58 -17.69 -14.67
C LEU A 202 3.72 -16.78 -15.12
N ILE A 203 3.90 -15.62 -14.48
CA ILE A 203 5.00 -14.67 -14.76
C ILE A 203 6.36 -15.25 -14.32
N GLN A 204 6.36 -16.22 -13.41
CA GLN A 204 7.57 -16.91 -12.91
C GLN A 204 8.60 -15.93 -12.32
N PRO A 205 8.23 -15.16 -11.27
CA PRO A 205 9.12 -14.14 -10.72
C PRO A 205 10.46 -14.68 -10.19
N TRP A 206 10.53 -15.97 -9.85
CA TRP A 206 11.77 -16.61 -9.42
C TRP A 206 12.86 -16.57 -10.49
N ARG A 207 12.51 -16.46 -11.77
CA ARG A 207 13.48 -16.29 -12.85
C ARG A 207 14.12 -14.90 -12.85
N LEU A 208 13.35 -13.89 -12.45
CA LEU A 208 13.88 -12.53 -12.32
C LEU A 208 14.78 -12.40 -11.10
N ILE A 209 14.39 -12.99 -9.97
CA ILE A 209 15.17 -12.97 -8.73
C ILE A 209 16.50 -13.70 -8.89
N ALA A 210 16.56 -14.71 -9.77
CA ALA A 210 17.80 -15.42 -10.06
C ALA A 210 18.89 -14.51 -10.69
N ASN A 211 18.49 -13.30 -11.16
CA ASN A 211 19.43 -12.31 -11.67
C ASN A 211 19.06 -10.93 -11.09
N PRO A 212 19.55 -10.62 -9.87
CA PRO A 212 19.17 -9.39 -9.17
C PRO A 212 19.48 -8.10 -9.95
N ASP A 213 20.59 -8.05 -10.67
CA ASP A 213 20.97 -6.86 -11.44
C ASP A 213 19.95 -6.57 -12.53
N MET A 214 19.51 -7.60 -13.26
CA MET A 214 18.47 -7.46 -14.28
C MET A 214 17.14 -7.02 -13.64
N TYR A 215 16.81 -7.58 -12.48
CA TYR A 215 15.59 -7.21 -11.77
C TYR A 215 15.63 -5.74 -11.31
N ILE A 216 16.70 -5.32 -10.64
CA ILE A 216 16.80 -3.99 -10.03
C ILE A 216 16.96 -2.90 -11.11
N PHE A 217 17.95 -3.05 -11.99
CA PHE A 217 18.34 -1.96 -12.89
C PHE A 217 17.54 -1.93 -14.19
N THR A 218 17.06 -3.08 -14.66
CA THR A 218 16.26 -3.12 -15.91
C THR A 218 14.76 -3.14 -15.60
N TRP A 219 14.28 -4.14 -14.86
CA TRP A 219 12.84 -4.32 -14.64
C TRP A 219 12.23 -3.19 -13.80
N LEU A 220 12.81 -2.91 -12.62
CA LEU A 220 12.29 -1.84 -11.75
C LEU A 220 12.52 -0.45 -12.38
N GLY A 221 13.64 -0.25 -13.06
CA GLY A 221 13.90 0.99 -13.79
C GLY A 221 12.87 1.26 -14.88
N PHE A 222 12.52 0.24 -15.65
CA PHE A 222 11.48 0.30 -16.69
C PHE A 222 10.10 0.61 -16.08
N TYR A 223 9.77 -0.06 -14.96
CA TYR A 223 8.53 0.18 -14.24
C TYR A 223 8.43 1.62 -13.73
N GLY A 224 9.49 2.10 -13.11
CA GLY A 224 9.55 3.49 -12.62
C GLY A 224 9.40 4.49 -13.75
N GLY A 225 10.01 4.19 -14.91
CA GLY A 225 9.92 5.02 -16.11
C GLY A 225 8.50 5.15 -16.67
N ILE A 226 7.68 4.10 -16.54
CA ILE A 226 6.27 4.14 -16.99
C ILE A 226 5.37 4.76 -15.90
N LEU A 227 5.50 4.33 -14.67
CA LEU A 227 4.58 4.71 -13.59
C LEU A 227 4.82 6.13 -13.07
N GLY A 228 6.06 6.62 -13.15
CA GLY A 228 6.42 7.97 -12.73
C GLY A 228 5.62 9.06 -13.44
N PRO A 229 5.58 9.08 -14.79
CA PRO A 229 4.74 10.04 -15.51
C PRO A 229 3.25 9.96 -15.14
N ILE A 230 2.72 8.75 -14.89
CA ILE A 230 1.31 8.59 -14.48
C ILE A 230 1.10 9.27 -13.11
N ALA A 231 1.99 9.02 -12.15
CA ALA A 231 1.94 9.68 -10.85
C ALA A 231 2.06 11.20 -10.99
N GLY A 232 2.96 11.68 -11.85
CA GLY A 232 3.14 13.10 -12.16
C GLY A 232 1.87 13.73 -12.72
N ILE A 233 1.17 13.04 -13.61
CA ILE A 233 -0.11 13.51 -14.17
C ILE A 233 -1.16 13.62 -13.07
N LEU A 234 -1.29 12.61 -12.19
CA LEU A 234 -2.25 12.64 -11.09
C LEU A 234 -1.97 13.79 -10.12
N ILE A 235 -0.71 14.01 -9.76
CA ILE A 235 -0.28 15.11 -8.90
C ILE A 235 -0.57 16.46 -9.58
N GLY A 236 -0.17 16.61 -10.84
CA GLY A 236 -0.39 17.83 -11.61
C GLY A 236 -1.87 18.15 -11.80
N ASP A 237 -2.69 17.14 -12.12
CA ASP A 237 -4.14 17.35 -12.25
C ASP A 237 -4.74 17.83 -10.93
N TYR A 238 -4.43 17.15 -9.83
CA TYR A 238 -5.04 17.48 -8.53
C TYR A 238 -4.56 18.84 -7.99
N TRP A 239 -3.23 19.08 -7.97
CA TRP A 239 -2.67 20.28 -7.31
C TRP A 239 -2.67 21.52 -8.22
N ILE A 240 -2.39 21.35 -9.52
CA ILE A 240 -2.20 22.48 -10.45
C ILE A 240 -3.49 22.75 -11.23
N VAL A 241 -4.05 21.73 -11.91
CA VAL A 241 -5.20 21.94 -12.79
C VAL A 241 -6.49 22.15 -12.01
N ARG A 242 -6.76 21.28 -11.03
CA ARG A 242 -8.01 21.33 -10.24
C ARG A 242 -7.91 22.07 -8.93
N GLN A 243 -6.71 22.50 -8.55
CA GLN A 243 -6.49 23.25 -7.30
C GLN A 243 -7.16 22.58 -6.08
N LYS A 244 -6.97 21.24 -5.97
CA LYS A 244 -7.49 20.37 -4.90
C LYS A 244 -9.01 20.17 -4.91
N PHE A 245 -9.71 20.62 -5.95
CA PHE A 245 -11.17 20.43 -6.05
C PHE A 245 -11.49 19.19 -6.84
N LEU A 246 -12.25 18.26 -6.23
CA LEU A 246 -12.69 17.02 -6.86
C LEU A 246 -14.21 17.00 -7.03
N VAL A 247 -14.66 16.71 -8.24
CA VAL A 247 -16.08 16.48 -8.54
C VAL A 247 -16.34 14.98 -8.33
N VAL A 248 -16.61 14.60 -7.08
CA VAL A 248 -16.70 13.19 -6.68
C VAL A 248 -17.72 12.37 -7.52
N PRO A 249 -18.93 12.88 -7.83
CA PRO A 249 -19.85 12.10 -8.68
C PRO A 249 -19.28 11.77 -10.06
N ASP A 250 -18.47 12.66 -10.64
CA ASP A 250 -17.89 12.44 -11.97
C ASP A 250 -16.76 11.41 -11.98
N LEU A 251 -16.16 11.09 -10.81
CA LEU A 251 -15.18 10.01 -10.71
C LEU A 251 -15.80 8.65 -11.05
N TYR A 252 -17.09 8.51 -10.84
CA TYR A 252 -17.83 7.26 -11.06
C TYR A 252 -18.71 7.31 -12.32
N SER A 253 -18.57 8.37 -13.13
CA SER A 253 -19.41 8.59 -14.31
C SER A 253 -18.62 8.26 -15.58
N SER A 254 -19.23 7.45 -16.45
CA SER A 254 -18.70 7.16 -17.80
C SER A 254 -19.19 8.14 -18.86
N ARG A 255 -19.89 9.22 -18.47
CA ARG A 255 -20.39 10.22 -19.42
C ARG A 255 -19.26 11.02 -20.03
N LYS A 256 -19.37 11.28 -21.34
CA LYS A 256 -18.34 12.01 -22.10
C LYS A 256 -18.21 13.49 -21.69
N ASP A 257 -19.23 14.06 -21.07
CA ASP A 257 -19.22 15.44 -20.56
C ASP A 257 -18.71 15.54 -19.10
N GLY A 258 -18.46 14.40 -18.46
CA GLY A 258 -17.93 14.34 -17.08
C GLY A 258 -16.55 14.96 -16.95
N ALA A 259 -16.25 15.47 -15.75
CA ALA A 259 -14.99 16.17 -15.47
C ALA A 259 -13.73 15.29 -15.65
N TYR A 260 -13.88 13.98 -15.61
CA TYR A 260 -12.77 13.02 -15.68
C TYR A 260 -12.82 12.14 -16.91
N TRP A 261 -13.68 12.43 -17.88
CA TRP A 261 -13.64 11.70 -19.16
C TRP A 261 -12.24 11.82 -19.76
N PHE A 262 -11.68 10.72 -20.14
CA PHE A 262 -10.26 10.65 -20.54
C PHE A 262 -9.90 11.73 -21.56
N UNK A 263 -8.78 12.00 -21.46
CA UNK A 263 -8.45 13.11 -22.24
C UNK A 263 -8.65 14.40 -21.55
N UNK A 264 -9.26 14.25 -20.78
CA UNK A 264 -9.49 15.44 -20.12
C UNK A 264 -8.25 15.99 -19.45
N UNK A 265 -7.68 15.29 -19.04
CA UNK A 265 -6.47 15.68 -18.45
C UNK A 265 -5.38 16.00 -19.44
N UNK A 266 -5.24 15.28 -20.17
CA UNK A 266 -4.24 15.50 -21.14
C UNK A 266 -4.56 16.60 -22.10
N ARG A 267 -5.71 16.59 -22.50
CA ARG A 267 -6.13 17.62 -23.44
C ARG A 267 -6.15 19.03 -22.84
N ARG A 268 -6.58 19.17 -21.59
CA ARG A 268 -6.59 20.48 -20.93
C ARG A 268 -5.19 20.98 -20.60
N VAL A 269 -4.28 20.12 -20.22
CA VAL A 269 -2.89 20.49 -19.95
C VAL A 269 -2.20 20.95 -21.24
N LEU A 270 -2.39 20.19 -22.33
CA LEU A 270 -1.81 20.51 -23.62
C LEU A 270 -2.42 21.78 -24.23
N LEU A 271 -3.71 22.02 -24.02
CA LEU A 271 -4.36 23.22 -24.55
C LEU A 271 -4.07 24.51 -23.75
N ARG A 272 -3.79 24.36 -22.44
CA ARG A 272 -3.42 25.52 -21.61
C ARG A 272 -2.00 26.04 -21.90
N SER A 273 -1.10 25.16 -22.24
CA SER A 273 0.27 25.55 -22.62
C SER A 273 0.32 26.28 -23.99
N GLY A 274 -0.74 26.16 -24.80
CA GLY A 274 -0.83 26.82 -26.11
C GLY A 274 -1.71 28.04 -26.22
N ARG A 275 -2.43 28.42 -25.14
CA ARG A 275 -3.36 29.57 -25.21
C ARG A 275 -3.31 30.45 -23.97
N GLN A 276 -2.37 31.34 -23.94
CA GLN A 276 -2.54 32.59 -23.22
C GLN A 276 -3.47 33.47 -24.08
N GLY A 277 -4.73 33.61 -23.68
CA GLY A 277 -5.59 34.60 -24.28
C GLY A 277 -7.01 34.23 -24.72
N CYS A 278 -7.55 33.06 -24.38
CA CYS A 278 -8.97 32.82 -24.62
C CYS A 278 -9.77 32.86 -23.32
N GLN A 279 -10.56 33.90 -23.17
CA GLN A 279 -11.59 33.98 -22.12
C GLN A 279 -12.54 32.78 -22.26
N GLU A 280 -12.72 32.05 -21.17
CA GLU A 280 -13.71 30.97 -21.12
C GLU A 280 -15.11 31.54 -21.35
N ARG A 281 -15.75 31.19 -22.46
CA ARG A 281 -17.19 31.40 -22.61
C ARG A 281 -17.90 30.40 -21.68
N PRO A 282 -18.81 30.86 -20.82
CA PRO A 282 -19.65 29.95 -20.06
C PRO A 282 -20.42 29.03 -21.00
N LEU A 283 -20.52 27.76 -20.66
CA LEU A 283 -21.33 26.82 -21.44
C LEU A 283 -22.78 27.30 -21.44
N PRO A 284 -23.44 27.42 -22.59
CA PRO A 284 -24.83 27.91 -22.64
C PRO A 284 -25.73 26.89 -21.93
N GLY A 285 -26.50 27.39 -20.97
CA GLY A 285 -27.61 26.66 -20.38
C GLY A 285 -27.47 26.17 -18.93
N ARG A 286 -26.34 26.41 -18.25
CA ARG A 286 -26.27 26.15 -16.80
C ARG A 286 -26.27 27.47 -16.05
N ARG A 287 -27.38 27.77 -15.36
CA ARG A 287 -27.34 28.70 -14.25
C ARG A 287 -26.41 28.11 -13.20
N PRO A 288 -25.46 28.87 -12.66
CA PRO A 288 -24.72 28.38 -11.50
C PRO A 288 -25.72 28.19 -10.35
N ASP A 289 -25.89 26.97 -9.93
CA ASP A 289 -26.54 26.74 -8.65
C ASP A 289 -25.79 27.54 -7.60
N PRO A 290 -26.48 28.28 -6.72
CA PRO A 290 -25.78 29.01 -5.67
C PRO A 290 -24.96 28.01 -4.86
N LEU A 291 -23.66 28.27 -4.78
CA LEU A 291 -22.73 27.48 -3.99
C LEU A 291 -23.36 27.27 -2.60
N PRO A 292 -23.54 26.05 -2.15
CA PRO A 292 -23.84 25.85 -0.74
C PRO A 292 -22.71 26.47 0.05
N GLN A 293 -23.04 27.42 0.90
CA GLN A 293 -22.08 28.00 1.81
C GLN A 293 -21.50 26.86 2.65
N ALA A 294 -20.32 26.45 2.32
CA ALA A 294 -19.60 25.40 3.03
C ALA A 294 -19.04 25.95 4.33
N ALA A 295 -19.91 26.47 5.19
CA ALA A 295 -19.63 26.73 6.58
C ALA A 295 -20.57 25.86 7.41
N GLY A 296 -20.38 24.56 7.35
CA GLY A 296 -21.23 23.65 8.09
C GLY A 296 -20.48 22.35 8.35
N ARG A 297 -20.06 22.23 9.55
CA ARG A 297 -19.52 21.07 10.21
C ARG A 297 -20.09 19.76 9.65
N PHE A 298 -19.25 18.89 9.16
CA PHE A 298 -19.59 17.50 8.97
C PHE A 298 -19.85 16.91 10.36
N ARG A 299 -21.10 17.03 10.83
CA ARG A 299 -21.55 16.21 11.94
C ARG A 299 -21.88 14.84 11.36
N MET A 300 -21.17 13.84 11.79
CA MET A 300 -21.67 12.47 11.67
C MET A 300 -23.04 12.44 12.34
N ALA A 301 -24.07 12.10 11.56
CA ALA A 301 -25.40 11.89 12.08
C ALA A 301 -25.38 10.62 12.93
N ASP A 302 -25.44 10.79 14.23
CA ASP A 302 -25.89 9.73 15.12
C ASP A 302 -27.32 9.38 14.71
N ARG A 303 -27.47 8.22 14.12
CA ARG A 303 -28.80 7.66 13.84
C ARG A 303 -29.39 7.16 15.15
N HIS A 304 -29.95 8.06 15.94
CA HIS A 304 -30.99 7.67 16.87
C HIS A 304 -32.33 7.80 16.18
N HIS A 305 -32.98 6.67 15.98
CA HIS A 305 -34.34 6.56 15.53
C HIS A 305 -35.25 7.41 16.43
N ARG A 306 -35.69 8.57 15.97
CA ARG A 306 -36.93 9.13 16.41
C ARG A 306 -37.96 8.96 15.27
N ARG A 307 -38.88 8.07 15.49
CA ARG A 307 -40.09 7.97 14.67
C ARG A 307 -40.95 9.18 14.98
N ASP A 308 -41.16 10.05 14.04
CA ASP A 308 -42.23 11.02 14.09
C ASP A 308 -43.56 10.27 13.90
N ARG A 309 -44.42 10.34 14.91
CA ARG A 309 -45.80 9.86 14.84
C ARG A 309 -46.68 11.00 14.31
N PRO A 310 -47.54 10.77 13.32
CA PRO A 310 -48.65 11.69 13.02
C PRO A 310 -49.73 11.55 14.08
N ALA A 311 -50.36 12.68 14.41
CA ALA A 311 -51.45 12.78 15.40
C ALA A 311 -52.74 12.17 14.89
N GLY A 312 -53.44 11.47 15.75
CA GLY A 312 -54.89 11.25 15.66
C GLY A 312 -55.38 9.85 15.29
N GLY A 313 -55.79 9.06 16.31
CA GLY A 313 -56.58 7.84 16.21
C GLY A 313 -56.81 7.22 17.58
N PRO A 314 -57.97 6.68 17.89
CA PRO A 314 -58.39 6.43 19.28
C PRO A 314 -57.75 5.17 19.91
N GLN A 315 -57.58 5.27 21.23
CA GLN A 315 -57.16 4.24 22.15
C GLN A 315 -58.06 2.98 22.09
N GLN A 316 -57.41 1.82 22.03
CA GLN A 316 -58.03 0.56 22.48
C GLN A 316 -57.13 -0.10 23.51
N ASP A 317 -57.70 -0.28 24.70
CA ASP A 317 -57.08 -0.96 25.83
C ASP A 317 -57.00 -2.47 25.59
N LEU A 318 -55.84 -3.07 25.87
CA LEU A 318 -55.73 -4.51 26.07
C LEU A 318 -54.70 -4.81 27.17
N PRO A 319 -54.88 -5.92 27.90
CA PRO A 319 -54.46 -6.03 29.32
C PRO A 319 -53.00 -6.51 29.53
N ALA A 320 -52.56 -6.27 30.78
CA ALA A 320 -51.24 -6.62 31.30
C ALA A 320 -51.04 -8.13 31.48
N GLY A 321 -49.87 -8.64 31.12
CA GLY A 321 -49.40 -9.98 31.46
C GLY A 321 -48.05 -9.89 32.17
N PRO A 322 -47.70 -10.89 33.00
CA PRO A 322 -46.87 -10.69 34.17
C PRO A 322 -45.36 -10.75 33.95
N SER A 323 -44.69 -10.10 34.89
CA SER A 323 -43.24 -10.07 35.13
C SER A 323 -42.69 -11.42 35.59
N GLU A 324 -41.57 -11.87 35.02
CA GLU A 324 -40.65 -12.74 35.74
C GLU A 324 -39.21 -12.46 35.32
N GLY A 325 -38.39 -12.21 36.32
CA GLY A 325 -36.95 -11.99 36.17
C GLY A 325 -36.16 -13.26 36.10
N LEU A 326 -34.92 -13.10 35.65
CA LEU A 326 -33.81 -13.91 36.15
C LEU A 326 -32.48 -13.19 35.96
N ALA A 327 -31.68 -13.24 37.01
CA ALA A 327 -30.37 -12.66 37.11
C ALA A 327 -29.27 -13.61 36.61
N ALA A 328 -28.18 -13.02 36.23
CA ALA A 328 -26.77 -13.50 36.35
C ALA A 328 -26.38 -14.83 35.68
N ARG A 329 -25.56 -14.75 34.67
CA ARG A 329 -24.13 -15.20 34.67
C ARG A 329 -23.42 -14.64 33.45
#